data_9e618b1764340ba7c1a1176312fb22f1
#
_entry.id   9e618b1764340ba7c1a1176312fb22f1
#
_cell.length_a   1.000
_cell.length_b   1.000
_cell.length_c   1.000
_cell.angle_alpha   90.00
_cell.angle_beta   90.00
_cell.angle_gamma   90.00
#
_symmetry.space_group_name_H-M   'P 1'
#
loop_
_entity.id
_entity.type
_entity.pdbx_description
1 polymer ?
#
loop_
_entity_poly.entity_id
_entity_poly.type
_entity_poly.pdbx_seq_one_letter_code
_entity_poly.pdbx_strand_id
1 'polypeptide(L)'
;YTDFADLEKPDDVIEMFFDSNLSGGDVYKSNVCMTCNYLVGRGRYAELGETEDLLIPPSAALAGSVYKTVMAQVTAGKKYGSMSEVDGVAFNLKKSEISEIEKIGLIPMVKEYGKVMAFSAKTLFNGDNLGLQTYSVVRVFAWVTKVLMDFLNRRAFENWNSKAERDLRGQISKFLDSIQGPGRLIEKFKILRFERDPKQKDRIFLDIHLT
;
A
#
# COMPACT_ATOMS: atom_id res chain seq x y z
N TYR A 1 18.36 6.74 2.15
CA TYR A 1 18.66 5.34 2.44
C TYR A 1 19.22 5.26 3.86
N THR A 2 18.37 4.94 4.82
CA THR A 2 18.83 4.52 6.12
C THR A 2 19.29 3.07 5.95
N ASP A 3 20.52 2.80 6.23
CA ASP A 3 21.07 1.46 6.09
C ASP A 3 20.71 0.63 7.32
N PHE A 4 19.45 0.17 7.36
CA PHE A 4 18.98 -0.70 8.42
C PHE A 4 19.71 -2.06 8.47
N ALA A 5 20.61 -2.33 7.52
CA ALA A 5 21.41 -3.52 7.53
C ALA A 5 22.41 -3.52 8.69
N ASP A 6 22.90 -2.34 9.05
CA ASP A 6 23.89 -2.17 10.12
C ASP A 6 23.25 -2.04 11.51
N LEU A 7 21.92 -2.04 11.61
CA LEU A 7 21.21 -1.93 12.87
C LEU A 7 20.98 -3.32 13.48
N GLU A 8 21.50 -3.54 14.65
CA GLU A 8 21.45 -4.82 15.35
C GLU A 8 20.26 -4.93 16.31
N LYS A 9 19.67 -3.79 16.71
CA LYS A 9 18.61 -3.73 17.72
C LYS A 9 17.37 -2.98 17.19
N PRO A 10 16.17 -3.41 17.61
CA PRO A 10 14.93 -2.72 17.26
C PRO A 10 14.87 -1.26 17.70
N ASP A 11 15.45 -0.96 18.87
CA ASP A 11 15.46 0.39 19.44
C ASP A 11 16.23 1.36 18.55
N ASP A 12 17.35 0.93 17.98
CA ASP A 12 18.17 1.74 17.06
C ASP A 12 17.37 2.11 15.79
N VAL A 13 16.54 1.18 15.29
CA VAL A 13 15.65 1.41 14.14
C VAL A 13 14.57 2.43 14.48
N ILE A 14 13.97 2.31 15.66
CA ILE A 14 12.92 3.21 16.13
C ILE A 14 13.47 4.62 16.28
N GLU A 15 14.61 4.79 16.94
CA GLU A 15 15.27 6.07 17.14
C GLU A 15 15.61 6.75 15.81
N MET A 16 16.29 6.02 14.91
CA MET A 16 16.63 6.53 13.58
C MET A 16 15.40 6.94 12.78
N PHE A 17 14.30 6.17 12.86
CA PHE A 17 13.07 6.48 12.14
C PHE A 17 12.38 7.73 12.70
N PHE A 18 12.34 7.92 14.02
CA PHE A 18 11.79 9.12 14.63
C PHE A 18 12.56 10.38 14.24
N ASP A 19 13.88 10.30 14.25
CA ASP A 19 14.73 11.43 13.87
C ASP A 19 14.56 11.83 12.40
N SER A 20 14.20 10.87 11.53
CA SER A 20 14.00 11.12 10.11
C SER A 20 12.69 11.85 9.78
N ASN A 21 11.70 11.88 10.69
CA ASN A 21 10.37 12.49 10.53
C ASN A 21 9.65 12.11 9.21
N LEU A 22 9.75 10.85 8.80
CA LEU A 22 9.19 10.36 7.55
C LEU A 22 7.68 10.13 7.62
N SER A 23 7.14 9.73 8.77
CA SER A 23 5.69 9.58 8.97
C SER A 23 5.03 10.95 9.16
N GLY A 24 3.72 11.04 8.91
CA GLY A 24 2.97 12.29 9.09
C GLY A 24 1.54 12.24 8.62
N GLY A 25 0.78 13.31 8.88
CA GLY A 25 -0.63 13.45 8.53
C GLY A 25 -0.90 13.89 7.09
N ASP A 26 0.12 14.08 6.27
CA ASP A 26 -0.05 14.44 4.86
C ASP A 26 -0.54 13.25 4.03
N VAL A 27 -1.59 13.44 3.26
CA VAL A 27 -2.26 12.37 2.48
C VAL A 27 -1.29 11.63 1.55
N TYR A 28 -0.32 12.32 0.95
CA TYR A 28 0.64 11.67 0.04
C TYR A 28 1.52 10.62 0.74
N LYS A 29 1.71 10.69 2.05
CA LYS A 29 2.46 9.71 2.84
C LYS A 29 1.76 8.34 2.89
N SER A 30 0.47 8.28 2.62
CA SER A 30 -0.27 7.02 2.47
C SER A 30 0.18 6.16 1.28
N ASN A 31 0.84 6.77 0.30
CA ASN A 31 1.37 6.07 -0.87
C ASN A 31 2.75 5.43 -0.63
N VAL A 32 3.30 5.57 0.57
CA VAL A 32 4.62 5.08 0.92
C VAL A 32 4.51 4.04 2.02
N CYS A 33 5.14 2.89 1.80
CA CYS A 33 5.34 1.84 2.80
C CYS A 33 6.83 1.71 3.06
N MET A 34 7.22 1.56 4.32
CA MET A 34 8.60 1.37 4.70
C MET A 34 8.74 0.10 5.52
N THR A 35 9.72 -0.72 5.15
CA THR A 35 10.04 -1.98 5.83
C THR A 35 11.11 -1.74 6.90
N CYS A 36 11.13 -2.58 7.93
CA CYS A 36 12.04 -2.44 9.04
C CYS A 36 13.35 -3.22 8.80
N ASN A 37 13.40 -4.43 9.31
CA ASN A 37 14.61 -5.25 9.37
C ASN A 37 14.89 -6.01 8.07
N TYR A 38 16.17 -6.13 7.71
CA TYR A 38 16.61 -6.82 6.51
C TYR A 38 16.30 -8.32 6.56
N LEU A 39 16.18 -8.89 5.38
CA LEU A 39 16.04 -10.32 5.18
C LEU A 39 17.42 -10.96 4.98
N VAL A 40 17.54 -12.19 5.43
CA VAL A 40 18.70 -13.04 5.15
C VAL A 40 18.31 -13.97 4.02
N GLY A 41 19.00 -13.86 2.92
CA GLY A 41 18.79 -14.68 1.75
C GLY A 41 20.03 -15.51 1.42
N ARG A 42 19.84 -16.42 0.47
CA ARG A 42 20.90 -17.25 -0.06
C ARG A 42 21.93 -16.40 -0.82
N GLY A 43 23.21 -16.61 -0.58
CA GLY A 43 24.30 -15.95 -1.29
C GLY A 43 24.20 -16.17 -2.81
N ARG A 44 24.61 -15.18 -3.59
CA ARG A 44 24.49 -15.16 -5.05
C ARG A 44 25.17 -16.37 -5.73
N TYR A 45 26.25 -16.86 -5.13
CA TYR A 45 27.05 -17.97 -5.63
C TYR A 45 27.08 -19.16 -4.65
N ALA A 46 25.98 -19.37 -3.91
CA ALA A 46 25.89 -20.48 -2.98
C ALA A 46 26.17 -21.85 -3.62
N GLU A 47 25.87 -22.01 -4.91
CA GLU A 47 26.19 -23.18 -5.71
C GLU A 47 27.69 -23.37 -5.94
N LEU A 48 28.48 -22.29 -5.84
CA LEU A 48 29.93 -22.30 -5.96
C LEU A 48 30.63 -22.41 -4.59
N GLY A 49 29.87 -22.65 -3.51
CA GLY A 49 30.40 -22.84 -2.16
C GLY A 49 30.52 -21.56 -1.33
N GLU A 50 29.94 -20.45 -1.75
CA GLU A 50 29.80 -19.27 -0.89
C GLU A 50 28.93 -19.61 0.30
N THR A 51 29.44 -19.35 1.50
CA THR A 51 28.76 -19.60 2.77
C THR A 51 28.25 -18.33 3.43
N GLU A 52 28.55 -17.16 2.87
CA GLU A 52 28.11 -15.89 3.43
C GLU A 52 26.65 -15.62 3.13
N ASP A 53 25.90 -15.27 4.17
CA ASP A 53 24.51 -14.83 4.04
C ASP A 53 24.42 -13.48 3.35
N LEU A 54 23.46 -13.32 2.46
CA LEU A 54 23.20 -12.08 1.78
C LEU A 54 22.09 -11.31 2.51
N LEU A 55 22.40 -10.10 2.95
CA LEU A 55 21.39 -9.19 3.48
C LEU A 55 20.61 -8.54 2.33
N ILE A 56 19.30 -8.74 2.32
CA ILE A 56 18.39 -8.29 1.26
C ILE A 56 17.43 -7.27 1.82
N PRO A 57 17.27 -6.07 1.20
CA PRO A 57 16.23 -5.13 1.56
C PRO A 57 14.85 -5.76 1.41
N PRO A 58 14.01 -5.77 2.45
CA PRO A 58 12.72 -6.45 2.41
C PRO A 58 11.69 -5.79 1.49
N SER A 59 11.93 -4.55 1.09
CA SER A 59 11.04 -3.81 0.18
C SER A 59 10.81 -4.52 -1.15
N ALA A 60 11.84 -5.14 -1.72
CA ALA A 60 11.72 -5.90 -2.98
C ALA A 60 10.83 -7.14 -2.80
N ALA A 61 11.06 -7.90 -1.73
CA ALA A 61 10.26 -9.08 -1.41
C ALA A 61 8.80 -8.73 -1.06
N LEU A 62 8.59 -7.63 -0.32
CA LEU A 62 7.26 -7.10 -0.04
C LEU A 62 6.55 -6.68 -1.32
N ALA A 63 7.22 -5.97 -2.22
CA ALA A 63 6.66 -5.58 -3.52
C ALA A 63 6.23 -6.79 -4.35
N GLY A 64 7.02 -7.87 -4.36
CA GLY A 64 6.67 -9.13 -5.00
C GLY A 64 5.43 -9.78 -4.39
N SER A 65 5.33 -9.80 -3.07
CA SER A 65 4.16 -10.31 -2.35
C SER A 65 2.91 -9.48 -2.62
N VAL A 66 3.04 -8.16 -2.66
CA VAL A 66 1.95 -7.23 -3.00
C VAL A 66 1.50 -7.42 -4.45
N TYR A 67 2.43 -7.61 -5.39
CA TYR A 67 2.12 -7.86 -6.79
C TYR A 67 1.34 -9.18 -6.99
N LYS A 68 1.71 -10.23 -6.28
CA LYS A 68 1.06 -11.55 -6.33
C LYS A 68 -0.35 -11.55 -5.75
N THR A 69 -0.66 -10.63 -4.84
CA THR A 69 -1.89 -10.62 -4.05
C THR A 69 -2.91 -9.65 -4.64
N VAL A 70 -4.21 -10.02 -4.64
CA VAL A 70 -5.29 -9.11 -5.05
C VAL A 70 -5.27 -7.81 -4.24
N MET A 71 -5.63 -6.69 -4.87
CA MET A 71 -5.42 -5.36 -4.31
C MET A 71 -6.11 -5.10 -2.97
N ALA A 72 -7.31 -5.65 -2.75
CA ALA A 72 -8.05 -5.49 -1.50
C ALA A 72 -7.52 -6.38 -0.36
N GLN A 73 -6.64 -7.36 -0.67
CA GLN A 73 -6.10 -8.27 0.31
C GLN A 73 -4.91 -7.65 1.02
N VAL A 74 -4.95 -7.65 2.34
CA VAL A 74 -3.80 -7.28 3.17
C VAL A 74 -2.68 -8.31 2.99
N THR A 75 -1.50 -7.84 2.59
CA THR A 75 -0.31 -8.68 2.34
C THR A 75 0.52 -8.79 3.62
N ALA A 76 -0.05 -9.41 4.64
CA ALA A 76 0.61 -9.63 5.93
C ALA A 76 0.30 -11.03 6.47
N GLY A 77 1.13 -11.50 7.40
CA GLY A 77 0.97 -12.79 8.06
C GLY A 77 1.28 -14.00 7.18
N LYS A 78 1.11 -15.17 7.76
CA LYS A 78 1.58 -16.46 7.21
C LYS A 78 1.01 -16.81 5.83
N LYS A 79 -0.24 -16.42 5.55
CA LYS A 79 -0.93 -16.80 4.32
C LYS A 79 -0.60 -15.90 3.14
N TYR A 80 -0.59 -14.60 3.35
CA TYR A 80 -0.48 -13.61 2.29
C TYR A 80 0.81 -12.77 2.33
N GLY A 81 1.46 -12.70 3.48
CA GLY A 81 2.69 -11.95 3.70
C GLY A 81 3.96 -12.80 3.71
N SER A 82 3.86 -14.13 3.54
CA SER A 82 5.05 -14.99 3.53
C SER A 82 5.86 -14.83 2.25
N MET A 83 7.17 -14.86 2.43
CA MET A 83 8.17 -14.69 1.38
C MET A 83 8.83 -16.04 1.09
N SER A 84 9.04 -16.30 -0.19
CA SER A 84 9.81 -17.45 -0.66
C SER A 84 11.30 -17.06 -0.82
N GLU A 85 12.16 -18.06 -0.85
CA GLU A 85 13.61 -17.86 -1.09
C GLU A 85 14.33 -16.94 -0.07
N VAL A 86 13.79 -16.93 1.17
CA VAL A 86 14.34 -16.16 2.29
C VAL A 86 14.57 -17.11 3.47
N ASP A 87 15.79 -17.13 3.99
CA ASP A 87 16.20 -18.05 5.06
C ASP A 87 15.93 -17.50 6.46
N GLY A 88 15.92 -16.17 6.60
CA GLY A 88 15.76 -15.52 7.89
C GLY A 88 15.56 -14.02 7.83
N VAL A 89 15.69 -13.43 9.00
CA VAL A 89 15.70 -11.97 9.22
C VAL A 89 17.01 -11.59 9.91
N ALA A 90 17.50 -10.40 9.63
CA ALA A 90 18.79 -9.92 10.16
C ALA A 90 18.82 -9.89 11.69
N PHE A 91 17.69 -9.51 12.30
CA PHE A 91 17.49 -9.64 13.75
C PHE A 91 16.03 -10.00 14.06
N ASN A 92 15.87 -10.80 15.11
CA ASN A 92 14.55 -11.27 15.54
C ASN A 92 13.88 -10.22 16.43
N LEU A 93 12.59 -10.02 16.20
CA LEU A 93 11.74 -9.08 16.94
C LEU A 93 10.90 -9.82 17.99
N LYS A 94 10.82 -9.28 19.19
CA LYS A 94 9.86 -9.71 20.22
C LYS A 94 8.48 -9.11 19.92
N LYS A 95 7.43 -9.67 20.50
CA LYS A 95 6.06 -9.21 20.27
C LYS A 95 5.82 -7.75 20.67
N SER A 96 6.48 -7.26 21.73
CA SER A 96 6.44 -5.86 22.15
C SER A 96 7.05 -4.95 21.08
N GLU A 97 8.23 -5.30 20.59
CA GLU A 97 8.99 -4.57 19.58
C GLU A 97 8.24 -4.52 18.24
N ILE A 98 7.62 -5.62 17.83
CA ILE A 98 6.74 -5.65 16.63
C ILE A 98 5.62 -4.62 16.76
N SER A 99 4.97 -4.54 17.93
CA SER A 99 3.89 -3.59 18.17
C SER A 99 4.36 -2.14 18.16
N GLU A 100 5.54 -1.85 18.67
CA GLU A 100 6.14 -0.51 18.67
C GLU A 100 6.52 -0.08 17.27
N ILE A 101 7.18 -0.95 16.50
CA ILE A 101 7.56 -0.72 15.11
C ILE A 101 6.30 -0.49 14.25
N GLU A 102 5.24 -1.28 14.44
CA GLU A 102 3.99 -1.09 13.73
C GLU A 102 3.32 0.26 14.04
N LYS A 103 3.33 0.69 15.30
CA LYS A 103 2.74 1.97 15.72
C LYS A 103 3.37 3.16 15.02
N ILE A 104 4.67 3.14 14.76
CA ILE A 104 5.37 4.22 14.06
C ILE A 104 5.21 4.18 12.54
N GLY A 105 4.57 3.15 12.00
CA GLY A 105 4.27 3.02 10.56
C GLY A 105 5.28 2.19 9.77
N LEU A 106 6.20 1.49 10.42
CA LEU A 106 7.11 0.56 9.77
C LEU A 106 6.48 -0.84 9.68
N ILE A 107 6.87 -1.58 8.64
CA ILE A 107 6.44 -2.96 8.42
C ILE A 107 7.54 -3.90 8.93
N PRO A 108 7.34 -4.58 10.07
CA PRO A 108 8.32 -5.53 10.58
C PRO A 108 8.31 -6.83 9.78
N MET A 109 9.51 -7.40 9.57
CA MET A 109 9.71 -8.73 9.03
C MET A 109 9.93 -9.71 10.17
N VAL A 110 9.17 -10.78 10.19
CA VAL A 110 9.16 -11.76 11.29
C VAL A 110 9.39 -13.16 10.75
N LYS A 111 10.21 -13.94 11.46
CA LYS A 111 10.37 -15.37 11.19
C LYS A 111 9.57 -16.16 12.22
N GLU A 112 8.47 -16.77 11.80
CA GLU A 112 7.65 -17.64 12.64
C GLU A 112 7.25 -18.92 11.90
N TYR A 113 7.23 -20.01 12.62
CA TYR A 113 6.83 -21.33 12.08
C TYR A 113 7.58 -21.72 10.81
N GLY A 114 8.87 -21.41 10.74
CA GLY A 114 9.74 -21.72 9.60
C GLY A 114 9.49 -20.87 8.35
N LYS A 115 8.73 -19.78 8.46
CA LYS A 115 8.49 -18.83 7.37
C LYS A 115 8.83 -17.41 7.77
N VAL A 116 9.40 -16.69 6.82
CA VAL A 116 9.61 -15.24 6.94
C VAL A 116 8.41 -14.54 6.31
N MET A 117 7.87 -13.53 7.00
CA MET A 117 6.69 -12.83 6.57
C MET A 117 6.68 -11.37 7.01
N ALA A 118 5.99 -10.53 6.22
CA ALA A 118 5.60 -9.21 6.68
C ALA A 118 4.49 -9.33 7.73
N PHE A 119 4.60 -8.59 8.84
CA PHE A 119 3.66 -8.69 9.96
C PHE A 119 2.79 -7.43 10.13
N SER A 120 2.82 -6.52 9.19
CA SER A 120 1.98 -5.32 9.13
C SER A 120 1.70 -4.93 7.69
N ALA A 121 0.72 -4.04 7.51
CA ALA A 121 0.34 -3.45 6.22
C ALA A 121 0.22 -1.92 6.32
N LYS A 122 0.98 -1.31 7.20
CA LYS A 122 0.95 0.12 7.48
C LYS A 122 1.60 0.93 6.35
N THR A 123 1.07 2.14 6.17
CA THR A 123 1.70 3.20 5.38
C THR A 123 2.39 4.20 6.31
N LEU A 124 3.12 5.16 5.77
CA LEU A 124 3.72 6.26 6.55
C LEU A 124 2.71 7.34 6.96
N PHE A 125 1.44 7.19 6.59
CA PHE A 125 0.39 8.09 7.01
C PHE A 125 -0.04 7.79 8.46
N ASN A 126 -0.02 8.80 9.31
CA ASN A 126 -0.43 8.71 10.72
C ASN A 126 -1.55 9.70 11.11
N GLY A 127 -2.26 10.27 10.14
CA GLY A 127 -3.43 11.11 10.39
C GLY A 127 -4.68 10.32 10.79
N ASP A 128 -5.79 11.04 11.02
CA ASP A 128 -7.02 10.46 11.59
C ASP A 128 -7.76 9.47 10.68
N ASN A 129 -7.46 9.48 9.37
CA ASN A 129 -8.12 8.56 8.43
C ASN A 129 -7.46 7.17 8.46
N LEU A 130 -8.06 6.25 9.20
CA LEU A 130 -7.57 4.87 9.34
C LEU A 130 -7.45 4.11 8.00
N GLY A 131 -8.29 4.44 7.02
CA GLY A 131 -8.21 3.83 5.69
C GLY A 131 -6.88 4.14 4.99
N LEU A 132 -6.36 5.35 5.14
CA LEU A 132 -5.09 5.76 4.56
C LEU A 132 -3.86 5.19 5.28
N GLN A 133 -4.03 4.64 6.48
CA GLN A 133 -2.96 3.97 7.22
C GLN A 133 -2.67 2.55 6.71
N THR A 134 -3.54 1.97 5.87
CA THR A 134 -3.40 0.60 5.38
C THR A 134 -3.22 0.60 3.86
N TYR A 135 -2.10 0.08 3.37
CA TYR A 135 -1.77 0.17 1.95
C TYR A 135 -2.73 -0.63 1.04
N SER A 136 -3.39 -1.67 1.52
CA SER A 136 -4.40 -2.39 0.72
C SER A 136 -5.59 -1.50 0.37
N VAL A 137 -6.04 -0.68 1.32
CA VAL A 137 -7.10 0.32 1.10
C VAL A 137 -6.62 1.36 0.10
N VAL A 138 -5.42 1.90 0.29
CA VAL A 138 -4.82 2.88 -0.63
C VAL A 138 -4.68 2.31 -2.05
N ARG A 139 -4.32 1.03 -2.19
CA ARG A 139 -4.26 0.35 -3.50
C ARG A 139 -5.63 0.31 -4.20
N VAL A 140 -6.70 0.04 -3.47
CA VAL A 140 -8.07 0.06 -4.02
C VAL A 140 -8.41 1.46 -4.50
N PHE A 141 -8.16 2.49 -3.70
CA PHE A 141 -8.37 3.89 -4.10
C PHE A 141 -7.56 4.27 -5.35
N ALA A 142 -6.28 3.92 -5.37
CA ALA A 142 -5.42 4.20 -6.51
C ALA A 142 -5.90 3.51 -7.79
N TRP A 143 -6.37 2.26 -7.69
CA TRP A 143 -6.92 1.52 -8.81
C TRP A 143 -8.23 2.13 -9.31
N VAL A 144 -9.18 2.44 -8.43
CA VAL A 144 -10.45 3.10 -8.81
C VAL A 144 -10.17 4.43 -9.49
N THR A 145 -9.27 5.24 -8.91
CA THR A 145 -8.88 6.53 -9.48
C THR A 145 -8.28 6.35 -10.87
N LYS A 146 -7.36 5.39 -11.05
CA LYS A 146 -6.74 5.11 -12.34
C LYS A 146 -7.75 4.70 -13.42
N VAL A 147 -8.69 3.81 -13.08
CA VAL A 147 -9.74 3.36 -14.00
C VAL A 147 -10.67 4.52 -14.40
N LEU A 148 -11.08 5.33 -13.43
CA LEU A 148 -11.92 6.49 -13.69
C LEU A 148 -11.20 7.54 -14.52
N MET A 149 -9.92 7.82 -14.24
CA MET A 149 -9.12 8.76 -15.02
C MET A 149 -8.93 8.31 -16.46
N ASP A 150 -8.63 7.01 -16.69
CA ASP A 150 -8.52 6.46 -18.03
C ASP A 150 -9.86 6.56 -18.80
N PHE A 151 -10.97 6.25 -18.14
CA PHE A 151 -12.30 6.40 -18.71
C PHE A 151 -12.63 7.86 -19.05
N LEU A 152 -12.37 8.79 -18.13
CA LEU A 152 -12.62 10.21 -18.33
C LEU A 152 -11.73 10.82 -19.43
N ASN A 153 -10.47 10.38 -19.53
CA ASN A 153 -9.56 10.82 -20.58
C ASN A 153 -10.05 10.42 -21.98
N ARG A 154 -10.71 9.27 -22.12
CA ARG A 154 -11.31 8.86 -23.41
C ARG A 154 -12.53 9.71 -23.78
N ARG A 155 -13.18 10.33 -22.80
CA ARG A 155 -14.32 11.23 -22.96
C ARG A 155 -13.94 12.71 -23.02
N ALA A 156 -12.67 13.03 -22.79
CA ALA A 156 -12.15 14.37 -22.98
C ALA A 156 -12.40 14.80 -24.42
N PHE A 157 -12.75 16.01 -24.68
CA PHE A 157 -13.10 16.57 -25.99
C PHE A 157 -14.49 16.19 -26.57
N GLU A 158 -15.30 15.39 -25.89
CA GLU A 158 -16.70 15.23 -26.29
C GLU A 158 -17.51 16.50 -26.00
N ASN A 159 -18.47 16.81 -26.86
CA ASN A 159 -19.35 17.94 -26.64
C ASN A 159 -20.21 17.74 -25.40
N TRP A 160 -20.10 18.65 -24.44
CA TRP A 160 -20.87 18.60 -23.21
C TRP A 160 -22.33 19.04 -23.42
N ASN A 161 -23.24 18.15 -23.13
CA ASN A 161 -24.69 18.42 -23.11
C ASN A 161 -25.36 17.55 -22.04
N SER A 162 -26.63 17.81 -21.73
CA SER A 162 -27.38 17.10 -20.68
C SER A 162 -27.51 15.58 -20.92
N LYS A 163 -27.41 15.12 -22.17
CA LYS A 163 -27.39 13.68 -22.49
C LYS A 163 -26.01 13.10 -22.15
N ALA A 164 -24.95 13.73 -22.60
CA ALA A 164 -23.57 13.30 -22.30
C ALA A 164 -23.31 13.25 -20.80
N GLU A 165 -23.80 14.24 -20.05
CA GLU A 165 -23.71 14.25 -18.57
C GLU A 165 -24.39 13.05 -17.93
N ARG A 166 -25.64 12.74 -18.31
CA ARG A 166 -26.38 11.60 -17.78
C ARG A 166 -25.74 10.27 -18.15
N ASP A 167 -25.27 10.13 -19.40
CA ASP A 167 -24.62 8.91 -19.87
C ASP A 167 -23.29 8.68 -19.12
N LEU A 168 -22.50 9.72 -18.94
CA LEU A 168 -21.24 9.66 -18.20
C LEU A 168 -21.45 9.27 -16.75
N ARG A 169 -22.38 9.95 -16.07
CA ARG A 169 -22.76 9.63 -14.69
C ARG A 169 -23.27 8.19 -14.55
N GLY A 170 -24.09 7.74 -15.50
CA GLY A 170 -24.62 6.37 -15.53
C GLY A 170 -23.52 5.32 -15.71
N GLN A 171 -22.52 5.58 -16.54
CA GLN A 171 -21.39 4.67 -16.75
C GLN A 171 -20.46 4.61 -15.52
N ILE A 172 -20.21 5.75 -14.88
CA ILE A 172 -19.46 5.81 -13.60
C ILE A 172 -20.18 5.02 -12.51
N SER A 173 -21.51 5.24 -12.36
CA SER A 173 -22.31 4.50 -11.38
C SER A 173 -22.27 2.99 -11.64
N LYS A 174 -22.48 2.56 -12.88
CA LYS A 174 -22.40 1.12 -13.25
C LYS A 174 -21.05 0.50 -12.92
N PHE A 175 -19.95 1.22 -13.17
CA PHE A 175 -18.60 0.75 -12.81
C PHE A 175 -18.48 0.59 -11.29
N LEU A 176 -18.85 1.61 -10.51
CA LEU A 176 -18.79 1.57 -9.06
C LEU A 176 -19.71 0.48 -8.47
N ASP A 177 -20.92 0.32 -9.00
CA ASP A 177 -21.84 -0.76 -8.63
C ASP A 177 -21.23 -2.15 -8.89
N SER A 178 -20.45 -2.29 -9.96
CA SER A 178 -19.80 -3.57 -10.29
C SER A 178 -18.74 -4.02 -9.28
N ILE A 179 -18.14 -3.08 -8.56
CA ILE A 179 -17.09 -3.31 -7.55
C ILE A 179 -17.58 -3.17 -6.11
N GLN A 180 -18.85 -2.81 -5.93
CA GLN A 180 -19.49 -2.63 -4.62
C GLN A 180 -20.16 -3.94 -4.16
N GLY A 181 -20.09 -4.22 -2.87
CA GLY A 181 -20.87 -5.26 -2.20
C GLY A 181 -20.04 -6.17 -1.29
N PRO A 182 -20.69 -7.12 -0.59
CA PRO A 182 -20.03 -8.04 0.30
C PRO A 182 -18.93 -8.86 -0.40
N GLY A 183 -17.71 -8.79 0.12
CA GLY A 183 -16.54 -9.49 -0.46
C GLY A 183 -16.00 -8.90 -1.75
N ARG A 184 -16.47 -7.74 -2.17
CA ARG A 184 -15.93 -6.96 -3.30
C ARG A 184 -14.91 -5.92 -2.84
N LEU A 185 -14.48 -5.05 -3.74
CA LEU A 185 -13.41 -4.07 -3.47
C LEU A 185 -13.84 -2.95 -2.54
N ILE A 186 -15.10 -2.52 -2.60
CA ILE A 186 -15.67 -1.46 -1.78
C ILE A 186 -17.02 -1.91 -1.18
N GLU A 187 -17.34 -1.40 -0.02
CA GLU A 187 -18.64 -1.68 0.63
C GLU A 187 -19.74 -0.81 0.04
N LYS A 188 -19.50 0.48 -0.04
CA LYS A 188 -20.47 1.48 -0.55
C LYS A 188 -19.73 2.60 -1.28
N PHE A 189 -20.46 3.28 -2.16
CA PHE A 189 -20.03 4.54 -2.75
C PHE A 189 -21.14 5.58 -2.76
N LYS A 190 -20.75 6.84 -2.86
CA LYS A 190 -21.66 7.97 -3.08
C LYS A 190 -20.97 9.00 -3.97
N ILE A 191 -21.62 9.36 -5.07
CA ILE A 191 -21.18 10.49 -5.89
C ILE A 191 -21.68 11.76 -5.20
N LEU A 192 -20.75 12.53 -4.64
CA LEU A 192 -21.05 13.74 -3.89
C LEU A 192 -21.26 14.93 -4.82
N ARG A 193 -20.46 15.01 -5.88
CA ARG A 193 -20.46 16.09 -6.85
C ARG A 193 -20.22 15.56 -8.24
N PHE A 194 -21.01 15.96 -9.19
CA PHE A 194 -20.81 15.72 -10.61
C PHE A 194 -21.41 16.87 -11.38
N GLU A 195 -20.62 17.88 -11.65
CA GLU A 195 -21.10 19.12 -12.27
C GLU A 195 -19.98 19.81 -13.07
N ARG A 196 -20.42 20.62 -14.03
CA ARG A 196 -19.51 21.46 -14.82
C ARG A 196 -19.10 22.69 -14.02
N ASP A 197 -17.84 23.10 -14.15
CA ASP A 197 -17.36 24.34 -13.54
C ASP A 197 -18.09 25.55 -14.17
N PRO A 198 -18.76 26.38 -13.37
CA PRO A 198 -19.46 27.56 -13.88
C PRO A 198 -18.50 28.61 -14.46
N LYS A 199 -17.26 28.64 -14.03
CA LYS A 199 -16.23 29.61 -14.49
C LYS A 199 -15.43 29.09 -15.68
N GLN A 200 -15.13 27.79 -15.69
CA GLN A 200 -14.37 27.13 -16.76
C GLN A 200 -15.21 26.04 -17.39
N LYS A 201 -15.82 26.36 -18.53
CA LYS A 201 -16.77 25.47 -19.22
C LYS A 201 -16.16 24.17 -19.76
N ASP A 202 -14.87 24.04 -19.79
CA ASP A 202 -14.09 22.85 -20.19
C ASP A 202 -13.75 21.95 -19.01
N ARG A 203 -14.13 22.33 -17.77
CA ARG A 203 -13.82 21.61 -16.55
C ARG A 203 -15.07 20.97 -15.93
N ILE A 204 -14.91 19.73 -15.44
CA ILE A 204 -15.94 18.97 -14.72
C ILE A 204 -15.38 18.58 -13.37
N PHE A 205 -16.17 18.73 -12.32
CA PHE A 205 -15.87 18.24 -10.97
C PHE A 205 -16.56 16.90 -10.75
N LEU A 206 -15.79 15.94 -10.28
CA LEU A 206 -16.27 14.62 -9.86
C LEU A 206 -15.71 14.30 -8.48
N ASP A 207 -16.56 14.29 -7.46
CA ASP A 207 -16.21 13.93 -6.10
C ASP A 207 -16.95 12.65 -5.73
N ILE A 208 -16.20 11.62 -5.35
CA ILE A 208 -16.75 10.31 -4.97
C ILE A 208 -16.28 9.97 -3.57
N HIS A 209 -17.20 9.59 -2.72
CA HIS A 209 -16.93 9.00 -1.43
C HIS A 209 -17.00 7.48 -1.56
N LEU A 210 -15.97 6.78 -1.11
CA LEU A 210 -15.88 5.32 -1.05
C LEU A 210 -15.76 4.87 0.41
N THR A 211 -16.42 3.76 0.73
CA THR A 211 -16.34 3.11 2.05
C THR A 211 -15.96 1.66 1.87
#